data_dbe9f0e8aa4c9cdd5266078105de1da2
#
_entry.id   dbe9f0e8aa4c9cdd5266078105de1da2
#
_cell.length_a   1.000
_cell.length_b   1.000
_cell.length_c   1.000
_cell.angle_alpha   90.00
_cell.angle_beta   90.00
_cell.angle_gamma   90.00
#
_symmetry.space_group_name_H-M   'P 1'
#
loop_
_entity.id
_entity.type
_entity.pdbx_description
1 polymer ?
#
loop_
_entity_poly.entity_id
_entity_poly.type
_entity_poly.pdbx_seq_one_letter_code
_entity_poly.pdbx_strand_id
1 'polypeptide(L)'
;RLRVDDAVCALQAARKGGVVPGGGTTLARVSGTEFDRVFQQLFLDLMENAGENGELKLGKMLEDKAGQGYDIKNPTDRPVNLYKAGILDPTLVVTELVRNAASVASKLITVQTSITFMDEGVQVG
;
A
#
# COMPACT_ATOMS: atom_id res chain seq x y z
N ARG A 1 -19.84 12.89 8.96
CA ARG A 1 -18.94 14.05 9.17
C ARG A 1 -17.49 13.66 8.94
N LEU A 2 -16.97 12.61 9.60
CA LEU A 2 -15.58 12.14 9.42
C LEU A 2 -15.20 11.80 7.96
N ARG A 3 -16.10 11.15 7.22
CA ARG A 3 -15.84 10.81 5.79
C ARG A 3 -15.76 12.04 4.88
N VAL A 4 -16.48 13.11 5.20
CA VAL A 4 -16.42 14.37 4.45
C VAL A 4 -15.10 15.09 4.75
N ASP A 5 -14.67 15.10 6.00
CA ASP A 5 -13.40 15.70 6.41
C ASP A 5 -12.22 14.96 5.78
N ASP A 6 -12.26 13.62 5.73
CA ASP A 6 -11.26 12.79 5.04
C ASP A 6 -11.22 13.08 3.54
N ALA A 7 -12.38 13.22 2.90
CA ALA A 7 -12.45 13.55 1.49
C ALA A 7 -11.88 14.94 1.18
N VAL A 8 -12.13 15.93 2.03
CA VAL A 8 -11.57 17.28 1.90
C VAL A 8 -10.04 17.26 2.05
N CYS A 9 -9.53 16.55 3.05
CA CYS A 9 -8.09 16.38 3.24
C CYS A 9 -7.42 15.67 2.04
N ALA A 10 -8.05 14.63 1.52
CA ALA A 10 -7.57 13.92 0.33
C ALA A 10 -7.53 14.82 -0.90
N LEU A 11 -8.55 15.64 -1.13
CA LEU A 11 -8.58 16.61 -2.22
C LEU A 11 -7.50 17.69 -2.10
N GLN A 12 -7.25 18.18 -0.89
CA GLN A 12 -6.18 19.16 -0.64
C GLN A 12 -4.79 18.53 -0.88
N ALA A 13 -4.58 17.29 -0.44
CA ALA A 13 -3.34 16.55 -0.68
C ALA A 13 -3.12 16.28 -2.18
N ALA A 14 -4.17 15.88 -2.89
CA ALA A 14 -4.13 15.67 -4.34
C ALA A 14 -3.80 16.96 -5.12
N ARG A 15 -4.35 18.08 -4.69
CA ARG A 15 -4.05 19.39 -5.30
C ARG A 15 -2.59 19.81 -5.13
N LYS A 16 -1.97 19.47 -3.99
CA LYS A 16 -0.58 19.84 -3.69
C LYS A 16 0.44 18.89 -4.32
N GLY A 17 0.18 17.59 -4.27
CA GLY A 17 1.15 16.54 -4.63
C GLY A 17 0.78 15.70 -5.85
N GLY A 18 -0.35 15.99 -6.50
CA GLY A 18 -0.86 15.17 -7.59
C GLY A 18 -1.51 13.87 -7.12
N VAL A 19 -1.86 13.02 -8.07
CA VAL A 19 -2.54 11.75 -7.84
C VAL A 19 -1.80 10.60 -8.51
N VAL A 20 -1.98 9.42 -7.96
CA VAL A 20 -1.46 8.15 -8.47
C VAL A 20 -2.59 7.13 -8.58
N PRO A 21 -2.43 6.04 -9.35
CA PRO A 21 -3.39 4.93 -9.36
C PRO A 21 -3.64 4.39 -7.95
N GLY A 22 -4.92 4.30 -7.58
CA GLY A 22 -5.36 3.88 -6.26
C GLY A 22 -5.48 2.36 -6.10
N GLY A 23 -6.16 1.95 -5.03
CA GLY A 23 -6.43 0.53 -4.77
C GLY A 23 -5.17 -0.31 -4.53
N GLY A 24 -4.12 0.25 -3.94
CA GLY A 24 -2.86 -0.43 -3.72
C GLY A 24 -1.99 -0.63 -4.97
N THR A 25 -2.49 -0.26 -6.14
CA THR A 25 -1.84 -0.49 -7.45
C THR A 25 -0.47 0.17 -7.54
N THR A 26 -0.34 1.41 -7.09
CA THR A 26 0.93 2.15 -7.16
C THR A 26 2.01 1.47 -6.33
N LEU A 27 1.73 1.07 -5.10
CA LEU A 27 2.69 0.36 -4.26
C LEU A 27 3.02 -1.02 -4.81
N ALA A 28 2.01 -1.76 -5.29
CA ALA A 28 2.22 -3.09 -5.86
C ALA A 28 3.12 -3.09 -7.11
N ARG A 29 3.24 -1.97 -7.80
CA ARG A 29 4.14 -1.79 -8.95
C ARG A 29 5.55 -1.32 -8.60
N VAL A 30 5.81 -0.99 -7.35
CA VAL A 30 7.19 -0.72 -6.89
C VAL A 30 7.97 -2.03 -6.99
N SER A 31 9.10 -2.02 -7.66
CA SER A 31 9.91 -3.20 -7.89
C SER A 31 11.41 -2.87 -7.83
N GLY A 32 12.22 -3.91 -7.65
CA GLY A 32 13.67 -3.78 -7.56
C GLY A 32 14.17 -3.49 -6.15
N THR A 33 13.36 -3.73 -5.14
CA THR A 33 13.71 -3.61 -3.73
C THR A 33 13.50 -4.93 -2.99
N GLU A 34 14.12 -5.08 -1.83
CA GLU A 34 13.88 -6.22 -0.93
C GLU A 34 12.45 -6.22 -0.34
N PHE A 35 11.73 -5.12 -0.50
CA PHE A 35 10.40 -4.91 0.06
C PHE A 35 9.27 -5.06 -0.96
N ASP A 36 9.56 -5.50 -2.17
CA ASP A 36 8.56 -5.63 -3.24
C ASP A 36 7.33 -6.41 -2.76
N ARG A 37 7.53 -7.53 -2.09
CA ARG A 37 6.44 -8.34 -1.55
C ARG A 37 5.62 -7.62 -0.49
N VAL A 38 6.25 -6.82 0.35
CA VAL A 38 5.57 -6.01 1.37
C VAL A 38 4.67 -4.96 0.71
N PHE A 39 5.16 -4.30 -0.33
CA PHE A 39 4.36 -3.31 -1.07
C PHE A 39 3.20 -3.94 -1.84
N GLN A 40 3.36 -5.17 -2.32
CA GLN A 40 2.30 -5.93 -2.99
C GLN A 40 1.22 -6.40 -2.02
N GLN A 41 1.55 -6.59 -0.74
CA GLN A 41 0.62 -7.17 0.25
C GLN A 41 -0.67 -6.36 0.39
N LEU A 42 -0.58 -5.03 0.38
CA LEU A 42 -1.77 -4.17 0.45
C LEU A 42 -2.75 -4.46 -0.70
N PHE A 43 -2.23 -4.62 -1.90
CA PHE A 43 -3.06 -4.97 -3.06
C PHE A 43 -3.67 -6.37 -2.92
N LEU A 44 -2.88 -7.34 -2.48
CA LEU A 44 -3.36 -8.72 -2.25
C LEU A 44 -4.49 -8.77 -1.23
N ASP A 45 -4.32 -8.11 -0.09
CA ASP A 45 -5.34 -8.04 0.97
C ASP A 45 -6.63 -7.39 0.47
N LEU A 46 -6.53 -6.33 -0.34
CA LEU A 46 -7.68 -5.68 -0.94
C LEU A 46 -8.44 -6.60 -1.90
N MET A 47 -7.73 -7.38 -2.72
CA MET A 47 -8.34 -8.34 -3.65
C MET A 47 -8.99 -9.49 -2.89
N GLU A 48 -8.33 -10.05 -1.89
CA GLU A 48 -8.87 -11.12 -1.04
C GLU A 48 -10.12 -10.67 -0.28
N ASN A 49 -10.11 -9.48 0.28
CA ASN A 49 -11.29 -8.89 0.94
C ASN A 49 -12.46 -8.69 0.00
N ALA A 50 -12.20 -8.53 -1.28
CA ALA A 50 -13.21 -8.46 -2.32
C ALA A 50 -13.68 -9.83 -2.83
N GLY A 51 -13.11 -10.93 -2.30
CA GLY A 51 -13.40 -12.30 -2.75
C GLY A 51 -12.71 -12.70 -4.05
N GLU A 52 -11.66 -11.97 -4.44
CA GLU A 52 -10.93 -12.16 -5.68
C GLU A 52 -9.58 -12.85 -5.45
N ASN A 53 -9.07 -13.55 -6.47
CA ASN A 53 -7.73 -14.13 -6.39
C ASN A 53 -6.66 -13.03 -6.59
N GLY A 54 -6.07 -12.57 -5.48
CA GLY A 54 -5.09 -11.49 -5.46
C GLY A 54 -3.85 -11.78 -6.28
N GLU A 55 -3.28 -12.98 -6.18
CA GLU A 55 -2.05 -13.38 -6.90
C GLU A 55 -2.26 -13.40 -8.41
N LEU A 56 -3.36 -13.96 -8.87
CA LEU A 56 -3.70 -13.99 -10.29
C LEU A 56 -3.88 -12.57 -10.84
N LYS A 57 -4.58 -11.73 -10.10
CA LYS A 57 -4.82 -10.34 -10.51
C LYS A 57 -3.56 -9.49 -10.45
N LEU A 58 -2.71 -9.72 -9.45
CA LEU A 58 -1.41 -9.06 -9.37
C LEU A 58 -0.54 -9.41 -10.59
N GLY A 59 -0.43 -10.69 -10.96
CA GLY A 59 0.31 -11.11 -12.14
C GLY A 59 -0.16 -10.42 -13.41
N LYS A 60 -1.46 -10.46 -13.68
CA LYS A 60 -2.06 -9.79 -14.86
C LYS A 60 -1.82 -8.27 -14.86
N MET A 61 -1.92 -7.64 -13.68
CA MET A 61 -1.70 -6.21 -13.55
C MET A 61 -0.25 -5.82 -13.84
N LEU A 62 0.73 -6.60 -13.37
CA LEU A 62 2.15 -6.31 -13.58
C LEU A 62 2.59 -6.47 -15.03
N GLU A 63 1.92 -7.33 -15.79
CA GLU A 63 2.15 -7.52 -17.24
C GLU A 63 1.58 -6.36 -18.08
N ASP A 64 0.62 -5.62 -17.53
CA ASP A 64 -0.06 -4.53 -18.23
C ASP A 64 0.64 -3.17 -18.00
N LYS A 65 0.21 -2.15 -18.74
CA LYS A 65 0.78 -0.80 -18.69
C LYS A 65 0.60 -0.14 -17.33
N ALA A 66 1.47 0.79 -17.01
CA ALA A 66 1.32 1.65 -15.84
C ALA A 66 -0.05 2.36 -15.84
N GLY A 67 -0.66 2.49 -14.65
CA GLY A 67 -2.00 3.07 -14.51
C GLY A 67 -3.16 2.11 -14.68
N GLN A 68 -2.89 0.85 -15.05
CA GLN A 68 -3.89 -0.22 -15.09
C GLN A 68 -3.96 -0.91 -13.71
N GLY A 69 -5.16 -1.24 -13.27
CA GLY A 69 -5.44 -1.93 -12.01
C GLY A 69 -6.86 -2.45 -11.98
N TYR A 70 -7.38 -2.72 -10.80
CA TYR A 70 -8.72 -3.31 -10.66
C TYR A 70 -9.68 -2.40 -9.89
N ASP A 71 -10.92 -2.36 -10.36
CA ASP A 71 -12.05 -1.74 -9.66
C ASP A 71 -12.78 -2.83 -8.86
N ILE A 72 -12.69 -2.79 -7.54
CA ILE A 72 -13.31 -3.77 -6.64
C ILE A 72 -14.84 -3.71 -6.72
N LYS A 73 -15.41 -2.53 -7.02
CA LYS A 73 -16.87 -2.35 -7.12
C LYS A 73 -17.43 -2.94 -8.41
N ASN A 74 -16.61 -2.97 -9.46
CA ASN A 74 -16.98 -3.52 -10.76
C ASN A 74 -15.92 -4.54 -11.18
N PRO A 75 -15.93 -5.75 -10.59
CA PRO A 75 -14.90 -6.74 -10.83
C PRO A 75 -14.84 -7.14 -12.30
N THR A 76 -13.64 -7.12 -12.85
CA THR A 76 -13.34 -7.52 -14.22
C THR A 76 -12.19 -8.51 -14.25
N ASP A 77 -12.12 -9.35 -15.29
CA ASP A 77 -11.02 -10.30 -15.46
C ASP A 77 -9.73 -9.66 -15.92
N ARG A 78 -9.81 -8.45 -16.46
CA ARG A 78 -8.67 -7.68 -16.96
C ARG A 78 -8.52 -6.36 -16.22
N PRO A 79 -7.27 -5.88 -16.06
CA PRO A 79 -7.03 -4.56 -15.51
C PRO A 79 -7.71 -3.45 -16.32
N VAL A 80 -8.17 -2.41 -15.64
CA VAL A 80 -8.79 -1.22 -16.24
C VAL A 80 -7.94 0.01 -15.96
N ASN A 81 -8.08 1.04 -16.77
CA ASN A 81 -7.38 2.30 -16.57
C ASN A 81 -7.97 3.04 -15.35
N LEU A 82 -7.20 3.10 -14.26
CA LEU A 82 -7.64 3.67 -12.99
C LEU A 82 -7.81 5.19 -13.05
N TYR A 83 -7.07 5.89 -13.90
CA TYR A 83 -7.26 7.33 -14.11
C TYR A 83 -8.63 7.61 -14.74
N LYS A 84 -9.04 6.80 -15.72
CA LYS A 84 -10.36 6.93 -16.35
C LYS A 84 -11.49 6.47 -15.42
N ALA A 85 -11.23 5.46 -14.61
CA ALA A 85 -12.19 4.96 -13.64
C ALA A 85 -12.34 5.88 -12.41
N GLY A 86 -11.45 6.87 -12.23
CA GLY A 86 -11.47 7.76 -11.08
C GLY A 86 -11.00 7.11 -9.77
N ILE A 87 -10.28 6.00 -9.85
CA ILE A 87 -9.73 5.28 -8.69
C ILE A 87 -8.30 5.77 -8.46
N LEU A 88 -8.18 6.82 -7.68
CA LEU A 88 -6.94 7.57 -7.50
C LEU A 88 -6.68 7.82 -6.03
N ASP A 89 -5.41 7.77 -5.66
CA ASP A 89 -4.93 8.15 -4.33
C ASP A 89 -4.08 9.42 -4.43
N PRO A 90 -4.12 10.32 -3.43
CA PRO A 90 -3.20 11.44 -3.38
C PRO A 90 -1.76 10.94 -3.20
N THR A 91 -0.83 11.41 -4.01
CA THR A 91 0.58 11.02 -3.96
C THR A 91 1.19 11.23 -2.57
N LEU A 92 0.87 12.35 -1.93
CA LEU A 92 1.35 12.68 -0.58
C LEU A 92 0.89 11.67 0.46
N VAL A 93 -0.35 11.20 0.36
CA VAL A 93 -0.91 10.19 1.29
C VAL A 93 -0.16 8.87 1.14
N VAL A 94 0.06 8.40 -0.08
CA VAL A 94 0.80 7.15 -0.34
C VAL A 94 2.24 7.25 0.16
N THR A 95 2.91 8.38 -0.06
CA THR A 95 4.28 8.63 0.42
C THR A 95 4.34 8.63 1.95
N GLU A 96 3.44 9.33 2.61
CA GLU A 96 3.39 9.39 4.08
C GLU A 96 3.04 8.03 4.70
N LEU A 97 2.17 7.25 4.06
CA LEU A 97 1.85 5.89 4.49
C LEU A 97 3.12 5.03 4.57
N VAL A 98 3.93 5.02 3.52
CA VAL A 98 5.19 4.25 3.48
C VAL A 98 6.19 4.79 4.52
N ARG A 99 6.35 6.10 4.62
CA ARG A 99 7.25 6.74 5.60
C ARG A 99 6.86 6.40 7.03
N ASN A 100 5.59 6.51 7.38
CA ASN A 100 5.09 6.21 8.71
C ASN A 100 5.20 4.72 9.04
N ALA A 101 4.88 3.83 8.10
CA ALA A 101 5.04 2.40 8.27
C ALA A 101 6.49 2.01 8.53
N ALA A 102 7.43 2.55 7.75
CA ALA A 102 8.87 2.32 7.94
C ALA A 102 9.36 2.84 9.30
N SER A 103 8.89 4.01 9.73
CA SER A 103 9.22 4.61 11.02
C SER A 103 8.75 3.74 12.19
N VAL A 104 7.51 3.26 12.15
CA VAL A 104 6.95 2.36 13.19
C VAL A 104 7.69 1.01 13.20
N ALA A 105 7.94 0.41 12.03
CA ALA A 105 8.68 -0.84 11.92
C ALA A 105 10.09 -0.72 12.50
N SER A 106 10.81 0.37 12.23
CA SER A 106 12.14 0.64 12.78
C SER A 106 12.12 0.72 14.31
N LYS A 107 11.11 1.37 14.88
CA LYS A 107 10.93 1.47 16.35
C LYS A 107 10.67 0.10 16.97
N LEU A 108 9.80 -0.71 16.37
CA LEU A 108 9.48 -2.06 16.85
C LEU A 108 10.70 -2.97 16.84
N ILE A 109 11.51 -2.95 15.78
CA ILE A 109 12.75 -3.72 15.68
C ILE A 109 13.73 -3.29 16.76
N THR A 110 13.90 -2.00 17.02
CA THR A 110 14.78 -1.45 18.05
C THR A 110 14.36 -1.90 19.45
N VAL A 111 13.08 -1.84 19.77
CA VAL A 111 12.53 -2.30 21.06
C VAL A 111 12.76 -3.79 21.27
N GLN A 112 12.49 -4.62 20.27
CA GLN A 112 12.72 -6.06 20.34
C GLN A 112 14.18 -6.40 20.57
N THR A 113 15.12 -5.75 19.90
CA THR A 113 16.56 -5.90 20.10
C THR A 113 16.97 -5.54 21.53
N SER A 114 16.45 -4.45 22.08
CA SER A 114 16.73 -4.02 23.46
C SER A 114 16.26 -5.06 24.49
N ILE A 115 15.09 -5.67 24.31
CA ILE A 115 14.56 -6.73 25.18
C ILE A 115 15.46 -7.97 25.10
N THR A 116 15.90 -8.39 23.93
CA THR A 116 16.79 -9.54 23.74
C THR A 116 18.13 -9.33 24.47
N PHE A 117 18.75 -8.18 24.41
CA PHE A 117 19.96 -7.86 25.15
C PHE A 117 19.76 -7.85 26.67
N MET A 118 18.61 -7.43 27.15
CA MET A 118 18.29 -7.49 28.59
C MET A 118 18.17 -8.94 29.07
N ASP A 119 17.54 -9.80 28.32
CA ASP A 119 17.40 -11.23 28.67
C ASP A 119 18.76 -11.96 28.71
N GLU A 120 19.66 -11.68 27.77
CA GLU A 120 21.02 -12.21 27.79
C GLU A 120 21.84 -11.69 28.98
N GLY A 121 21.63 -10.46 29.42
CA GLY A 121 22.28 -9.87 30.59
C GLY A 121 21.86 -10.49 31.93
N VAL A 122 20.68 -11.07 32.01
CA VAL A 122 20.16 -11.74 33.22
C VAL A 122 20.71 -13.17 33.37
N GLN A 123 21.24 -13.79 32.33
CA GLN A 123 21.83 -15.13 32.37
C GLN A 123 23.26 -15.19 32.92
N VAL A 124 23.87 -14.07 33.28
CA VAL A 124 25.22 -13.96 33.80
C VAL A 124 25.21 -13.76 35.32
N GLY A 125 24.53 -14.65 36.01
CA GLY A 125 24.46 -14.63 37.46
C GLY A 125 24.60 -16.01 38.05
#